data_339a1e5db65acf76712d25eab5096ca6
#
_entry.id   339a1e5db65acf76712d25eab5096ca6
#
_cell.length_a   1.000
_cell.length_b   1.000
_cell.length_c   1.000
_cell.angle_alpha   90.00
_cell.angle_beta   90.00
_cell.angle_gamma   90.00
#
_symmetry.space_group_name_H-M   'P 1'
#
loop_
_entity.id
_entity.type
_entity.pdbx_description
1 polymer ?
#
loop_
_entity_poly.entity_id
_entity_poly.type
_entity_poly.pdbx_seq_one_letter_code
_entity_poly.pdbx_strand_id
1 'polypeptide(L)'
;TTAEQIGAIIFVNTTGISTPTIDAEILNLFNFKSETIRLPIFGYGCAGGVLGLNRAVEIYKNLKKPVLVCNVELCSLTFRPQIFSKENIVSTALFGDAAVSYIVSGNMGNCQIMKSMEYTWKNSLHLMGWDIEDDGLSVIFDKKIPEFISKKLFKIIEKFSPGRKDGYILHSG
;
A
#
# COMPACT_ATOMS: atom_id res chain seq x y z
N THR A 1 4.73 -22.39 3.68
CA THR A 1 5.13 -21.54 4.81
C THR A 1 4.02 -21.54 5.84
N THR A 2 4.33 -21.88 7.10
CA THR A 2 3.39 -21.81 8.24
C THR A 2 3.55 -20.48 8.99
N ALA A 3 2.57 -20.10 9.81
CA ALA A 3 2.63 -18.88 10.62
C ALA A 3 3.89 -18.84 11.51
N GLU A 4 4.28 -19.97 12.10
CA GLU A 4 5.48 -20.11 12.94
C GLU A 4 6.79 -19.81 12.21
N GLN A 5 6.82 -19.95 10.89
CA GLN A 5 8.00 -19.68 10.06
C GLN A 5 8.12 -18.20 9.66
N ILE A 6 7.03 -17.45 9.80
CA ILE A 6 6.99 -16.02 9.47
C ILE A 6 7.80 -15.22 10.48
N GLY A 7 8.75 -14.44 9.99
CA GLY A 7 9.59 -13.58 10.84
C GLY A 7 9.05 -12.17 11.02
N ALA A 8 8.23 -11.70 10.08
CA ALA A 8 7.58 -10.39 10.18
C ALA A 8 6.22 -10.40 9.47
N ILE A 9 5.30 -9.58 9.97
CA ILE A 9 4.04 -9.23 9.33
C ILE A 9 4.01 -7.74 9.04
N ILE A 10 3.68 -7.38 7.81
CA ILE A 10 3.42 -6.01 7.38
C ILE A 10 1.94 -5.90 7.09
N PHE A 11 1.27 -4.97 7.75
CA PHE A 11 -0.15 -4.71 7.54
C PHE A 11 -0.32 -3.32 6.95
N VAL A 12 -0.81 -3.24 5.71
CA VAL A 12 -1.02 -1.98 4.99
C VAL A 12 -2.51 -1.69 4.94
N ASN A 13 -2.89 -0.52 5.41
CA ASN A 13 -4.25 -0.03 5.40
C ASN A 13 -4.28 1.50 5.42
N THR A 14 -5.23 2.10 4.71
CA THR A 14 -5.43 3.55 4.66
C THR A 14 -6.88 3.94 4.98
N THR A 15 -7.79 2.97 4.95
CA THR A 15 -9.23 3.17 5.11
C THR A 15 -9.75 2.89 6.52
N GLY A 16 -8.89 2.45 7.44
CA GLY A 16 -9.27 2.16 8.82
C GLY A 16 -8.17 2.52 9.82
N ILE A 17 -8.57 2.92 11.02
CA ILE A 17 -7.66 3.26 12.13
C ILE A 17 -8.06 2.43 13.34
N SER A 18 -7.11 1.71 13.91
CA SER A 18 -7.30 0.95 15.15
C SER A 18 -6.04 0.94 16.02
N THR A 19 -6.23 0.82 17.31
CA THR A 19 -5.15 0.64 18.30
C THR A 19 -5.62 -0.39 19.34
N PRO A 20 -4.96 -1.57 19.43
CA PRO A 20 -3.90 -2.08 18.55
C PRO A 20 -4.32 -2.20 17.08
N THR A 21 -3.33 -2.20 16.18
CA THR A 21 -3.55 -2.39 14.75
C THR A 21 -3.91 -3.85 14.43
N ILE A 22 -4.62 -4.08 13.33
CA ILE A 22 -5.19 -5.40 12.96
C ILE A 22 -4.14 -6.52 12.87
N ASP A 23 -2.90 -6.21 12.54
CA ASP A 23 -1.80 -7.19 12.59
C ASP A 23 -1.61 -7.80 13.99
N ALA A 24 -1.93 -7.08 15.09
CA ALA A 24 -1.92 -7.64 16.43
C ALA A 24 -3.00 -8.73 16.61
N GLU A 25 -4.19 -8.49 16.06
CA GLU A 25 -5.26 -9.48 16.09
C GLU A 25 -4.93 -10.71 15.25
N ILE A 26 -4.33 -10.48 14.06
CA ILE A 26 -3.85 -11.58 13.20
C ILE A 26 -2.84 -12.46 13.95
N LEU A 27 -1.89 -11.85 14.68
CA LEU A 27 -0.94 -12.61 15.49
C LEU A 27 -1.63 -13.46 16.57
N ASN A 28 -2.72 -12.98 17.16
CA ASN A 28 -3.47 -13.73 18.17
C ASN A 28 -4.32 -14.86 17.59
N LEU A 29 -4.79 -14.70 16.36
CA LEU A 29 -5.65 -15.69 15.69
C LEU A 29 -4.87 -16.88 15.11
N PHE A 30 -3.58 -16.70 14.83
CA PHE A 30 -2.75 -17.73 14.21
C PHE A 30 -1.49 -17.99 15.05
N ASN A 31 -0.87 -19.16 14.89
CA ASN A 31 0.32 -19.58 15.63
C ASN A 31 1.61 -18.90 15.16
N PHE A 32 1.63 -17.57 15.18
CA PHE A 32 2.88 -16.82 15.01
C PHE A 32 3.71 -16.91 16.29
N LYS A 33 5.02 -16.74 16.13
CA LYS A 33 5.92 -16.62 17.27
C LYS A 33 5.77 -15.26 17.96
N SER A 34 5.96 -15.20 19.26
CA SER A 34 5.85 -13.95 20.02
C SER A 34 6.85 -12.88 19.60
N GLU A 35 8.01 -13.28 19.05
CA GLU A 35 9.04 -12.40 18.53
C GLU A 35 8.83 -11.97 17.06
N THR A 36 7.70 -12.35 16.42
CA THR A 36 7.38 -11.92 15.07
C THR A 36 7.28 -10.39 14.99
N ILE A 37 8.08 -9.79 14.11
CA ILE A 37 8.09 -8.33 13.92
C ILE A 37 6.75 -7.88 13.33
N ARG A 38 6.20 -6.81 13.88
CA ARG A 38 4.99 -6.17 13.38
C ARG A 38 5.33 -4.81 12.77
N LEU A 39 4.84 -4.55 11.55
CA LEU A 39 4.99 -3.27 10.87
C LEU A 39 3.65 -2.83 10.25
N PRO A 40 2.80 -2.14 11.02
CA PRO A 40 1.62 -1.50 10.43
C PRO A 40 2.03 -0.26 9.61
N ILE A 41 1.46 -0.12 8.42
CA ILE A 41 1.67 1.01 7.51
C ILE A 41 0.32 1.67 7.24
N PHE A 42 0.22 2.94 7.62
CA PHE A 42 -0.97 3.76 7.41
C PHE A 42 -0.62 5.02 6.60
N GLY A 43 -1.59 5.53 5.81
CA GLY A 43 -1.50 6.85 5.20
C GLY A 43 -0.74 6.94 3.88
N TYR A 44 -0.40 5.82 3.24
CA TYR A 44 0.23 5.81 1.91
C TYR A 44 -0.78 5.67 0.76
N GLY A 45 -2.05 5.44 1.05
CA GLY A 45 -3.08 5.26 0.04
C GLY A 45 -2.70 4.18 -0.98
N CYS A 46 -2.94 4.46 -2.24
CA CYS A 46 -2.68 3.54 -3.36
C CYS A 46 -1.19 3.11 -3.49
N ALA A 47 -0.25 3.86 -2.93
CA ALA A 47 1.16 3.49 -2.92
C ALA A 47 1.50 2.42 -1.86
N GLY A 48 0.60 2.20 -0.89
CA GLY A 48 0.84 1.34 0.27
C GLY A 48 1.25 -0.09 -0.09
N GLY A 49 0.62 -0.69 -1.11
CA GLY A 49 0.94 -2.06 -1.52
C GLY A 49 2.37 -2.25 -2.01
N VAL A 50 2.86 -1.33 -2.83
CA VAL A 50 4.25 -1.37 -3.32
C VAL A 50 5.23 -1.02 -2.21
N LEU A 51 4.87 -0.09 -1.33
CA LEU A 51 5.68 0.26 -0.16
C LEU A 51 5.80 -0.92 0.81
N GLY A 52 4.70 -1.61 1.09
CA GLY A 52 4.70 -2.84 1.89
C GLY A 52 5.64 -3.89 1.30
N LEU A 53 5.62 -4.06 -0.03
CA LEU A 53 6.54 -4.95 -0.73
C LEU A 53 8.00 -4.54 -0.54
N ASN A 54 8.32 -3.25 -0.68
CA ASN A 54 9.68 -2.75 -0.47
C ASN A 54 10.17 -3.02 0.97
N ARG A 55 9.33 -2.72 1.97
CA ARG A 55 9.65 -3.00 3.38
C ARG A 55 9.84 -4.50 3.62
N ALA A 56 9.01 -5.34 3.02
CA ALA A 56 9.14 -6.79 3.14
C ALA A 56 10.49 -7.30 2.61
N VAL A 57 10.94 -6.78 1.46
CA VAL A 57 12.25 -7.12 0.90
C VAL A 57 13.39 -6.68 1.82
N GLU A 58 13.32 -5.47 2.38
CA GLU A 58 14.33 -4.96 3.30
C GLU A 58 14.39 -5.78 4.60
N ILE A 59 13.23 -6.08 5.19
CA ILE A 59 13.14 -6.92 6.39
C ILE A 59 13.65 -8.33 6.10
N TYR A 60 13.24 -8.93 4.97
CA TYR A 60 13.72 -10.25 4.58
C TYR A 60 15.25 -10.28 4.42
N LYS A 61 15.84 -9.29 3.77
CA LYS A 61 17.32 -9.21 3.59
C LYS A 61 18.08 -9.24 4.92
N ASN A 62 17.53 -8.65 5.95
CA ASN A 62 18.13 -8.61 7.29
C ASN A 62 17.80 -9.86 8.12
N LEU A 63 16.54 -10.25 8.13
CA LEU A 63 16.03 -11.29 9.04
C LEU A 63 16.24 -12.71 8.49
N LYS A 64 16.31 -12.88 7.17
CA LYS A 64 16.38 -14.16 6.46
C LYS A 64 15.25 -15.14 6.80
N LYS A 65 14.11 -14.61 7.24
CA LYS A 65 12.86 -15.33 7.48
C LYS A 65 11.76 -14.79 6.58
N PRO A 66 10.78 -15.63 6.17
CA PRO A 66 9.65 -15.16 5.35
C PRO A 66 8.93 -13.97 6.00
N VAL A 67 8.51 -13.03 5.18
CA VAL A 67 7.74 -11.85 5.59
C VAL A 67 6.36 -11.94 4.96
N LEU A 68 5.32 -11.91 5.79
CA LEU A 68 3.93 -11.83 5.34
C LEU A 68 3.56 -10.37 5.13
N VAL A 69 2.99 -10.04 3.99
CA VAL A 69 2.37 -8.75 3.72
C VAL A 69 0.87 -8.95 3.56
N CYS A 70 0.10 -8.17 4.30
CA CYS A 70 -1.35 -8.10 4.21
C CYS A 70 -1.74 -6.67 3.82
N ASN A 71 -2.40 -6.52 2.69
CA ASN A 71 -2.90 -5.25 2.18
C ASN A 71 -4.43 -5.31 2.23
N VAL A 72 -5.06 -4.47 3.02
CA VAL A 72 -6.51 -4.48 3.21
C VAL A 72 -7.04 -3.06 3.10
N GLU A 73 -7.87 -2.82 2.09
CA GLU A 73 -8.58 -1.57 1.94
C GLU A 73 -10.10 -1.83 1.91
N LEU A 74 -10.81 -1.17 2.79
CA LEU A 74 -12.26 -1.23 2.88
C LEU A 74 -12.82 0.16 2.59
N CYS A 75 -12.81 0.53 1.32
CA CYS A 75 -13.27 1.85 0.87
C CYS A 75 -14.75 2.10 1.15
N SER A 76 -15.54 1.04 1.31
CA SER A 76 -16.93 1.15 1.77
C SER A 76 -17.08 1.84 3.13
N LEU A 77 -16.07 1.75 4.01
CA LEU A 77 -16.05 2.44 5.30
C LEU A 77 -15.86 3.96 5.18
N THR A 78 -15.36 4.42 4.05
CA THR A 78 -15.16 5.85 3.77
C THR A 78 -16.23 6.43 2.85
N PHE A 79 -17.25 5.62 2.52
CA PHE A 79 -18.35 6.05 1.66
C PHE A 79 -19.23 7.08 2.34
N ARG A 80 -19.42 8.24 1.70
CA ARG A 80 -20.20 9.38 2.22
C ARG A 80 -21.36 9.71 1.27
N PRO A 81 -22.51 9.01 1.37
CA PRO A 81 -23.60 9.14 0.42
C PRO A 81 -24.28 10.52 0.40
N GLN A 82 -24.09 11.32 1.46
CA GLN A 82 -24.69 12.66 1.57
C GLN A 82 -23.87 13.74 0.85
N ILE A 83 -22.64 13.43 0.42
CA ILE A 83 -21.74 14.40 -0.21
C ILE A 83 -21.78 14.24 -1.72
N PHE A 84 -22.38 15.23 -2.41
CA PHE A 84 -22.51 15.24 -3.85
C PHE A 84 -21.42 16.07 -4.55
N SER A 85 -20.19 16.07 -4.02
CA SER A 85 -19.06 16.68 -4.70
C SER A 85 -18.59 15.80 -5.86
N LYS A 86 -17.92 16.42 -6.84
CA LYS A 86 -17.36 15.72 -7.99
C LYS A 86 -16.31 14.70 -7.56
N GLU A 87 -15.48 15.08 -6.61
CA GLU A 87 -14.43 14.27 -6.01
C GLU A 87 -15.01 13.02 -5.34
N ASN A 88 -16.07 13.18 -4.54
CA ASN A 88 -16.72 12.06 -3.88
C ASN A 88 -17.42 11.11 -4.86
N ILE A 89 -18.06 11.64 -5.90
CA ILE A 89 -18.68 10.81 -6.95
C ILE A 89 -17.62 10.00 -7.70
N VAL A 90 -16.51 10.62 -8.10
CA VAL A 90 -15.43 9.95 -8.82
C VAL A 90 -14.76 8.91 -7.93
N SER A 91 -14.42 9.24 -6.69
CA SER A 91 -13.81 8.28 -5.77
C SER A 91 -14.73 7.09 -5.47
N THR A 92 -16.02 7.32 -5.28
CA THR A 92 -17.01 6.24 -5.09
C THR A 92 -17.08 5.30 -6.29
N ALA A 93 -16.90 5.81 -7.50
CA ALA A 93 -16.90 4.99 -8.71
C ALA A 93 -15.59 4.18 -8.91
N LEU A 94 -14.47 4.67 -8.37
CA LEU A 94 -13.15 4.09 -8.57
C LEU A 94 -12.69 3.20 -7.41
N PHE A 95 -13.08 3.53 -6.18
CA PHE A 95 -12.60 2.85 -4.98
C PHE A 95 -13.45 1.62 -4.68
N GLY A 96 -12.82 0.56 -4.22
CA GLY A 96 -13.48 -0.69 -3.86
C GLY A 96 -12.81 -1.37 -2.67
N ASP A 97 -13.53 -2.30 -2.06
CA ASP A 97 -13.01 -3.13 -0.98
C ASP A 97 -12.14 -4.24 -1.55
N ALA A 98 -10.96 -4.42 -0.99
CA ALA A 98 -10.05 -5.47 -1.38
C ALA A 98 -9.15 -5.91 -0.23
N ALA A 99 -8.79 -7.18 -0.23
CA ALA A 99 -7.75 -7.75 0.64
C ALA A 99 -6.83 -8.64 -0.17
N VAL A 100 -5.54 -8.42 -0.05
CA VAL A 100 -4.50 -9.23 -0.71
C VAL A 100 -3.42 -9.56 0.29
N SER A 101 -2.96 -10.80 0.29
CA SER A 101 -1.79 -11.20 1.06
C SER A 101 -0.78 -11.96 0.21
N TYR A 102 0.48 -11.78 0.54
CA TYR A 102 1.58 -12.50 -0.11
C TYR A 102 2.78 -12.65 0.83
N ILE A 103 3.69 -13.57 0.47
CA ILE A 103 4.89 -13.85 1.25
C ILE A 103 6.13 -13.48 0.43
N VAL A 104 7.01 -12.69 1.03
CA VAL A 104 8.35 -12.41 0.52
C VAL A 104 9.34 -13.36 1.18
N SER A 105 10.05 -14.15 0.36
CA SER A 105 11.05 -15.12 0.83
C SER A 105 12.16 -15.32 -0.21
N GLY A 106 13.28 -15.95 0.15
CA GLY A 106 14.45 -16.04 -0.73
C GLY A 106 14.42 -17.15 -1.78
N ASN A 107 13.55 -18.15 -1.67
CA ASN A 107 13.76 -19.41 -2.41
C ASN A 107 12.52 -20.01 -3.09
N MET A 108 11.40 -19.34 -3.19
CA MET A 108 10.13 -20.00 -3.52
C MET A 108 9.24 -19.27 -4.53
N GLY A 109 9.73 -18.31 -5.28
CA GLY A 109 8.90 -17.54 -6.19
C GLY A 109 9.38 -17.54 -7.63
N ASN A 110 8.43 -17.44 -8.57
CA ASN A 110 8.71 -17.25 -10.00
C ASN A 110 9.05 -15.77 -10.33
N CYS A 111 9.02 -14.88 -9.35
CA CYS A 111 9.27 -13.45 -9.50
C CYS A 111 10.36 -13.01 -8.53
N GLN A 112 11.37 -12.34 -9.06
CA GLN A 112 12.48 -11.80 -8.27
C GLN A 112 12.47 -10.28 -8.27
N ILE A 113 12.50 -9.67 -7.07
CA ILE A 113 12.58 -8.22 -6.92
C ILE A 113 14.04 -7.81 -6.93
N MET A 114 14.48 -7.22 -8.03
CA MET A 114 15.86 -6.82 -8.24
C MET A 114 16.21 -5.48 -7.60
N LYS A 115 15.26 -4.53 -7.68
CA LYS A 115 15.48 -3.15 -7.24
C LYS A 115 14.16 -2.51 -6.83
N SER A 116 14.20 -1.63 -5.84
CA SER A 116 13.07 -0.80 -5.43
C SER A 116 13.47 0.66 -5.26
N MET A 117 12.53 1.55 -5.40
CA MET A 117 12.70 2.98 -5.19
C MET A 117 11.40 3.59 -4.70
N GLU A 118 11.51 4.58 -3.85
CA GLU A 118 10.42 5.47 -3.47
C GLU A 118 10.74 6.89 -3.96
N TYR A 119 9.71 7.59 -4.41
CA TYR A 119 9.86 8.96 -4.86
C TYR A 119 8.70 9.83 -4.40
N THR A 120 9.01 10.89 -3.68
CA THR A 120 8.02 11.85 -3.18
C THR A 120 8.20 13.20 -3.86
N TRP A 121 7.14 13.69 -4.50
CA TRP A 121 7.12 15.05 -5.04
C TRP A 121 6.84 16.05 -3.93
N LYS A 122 7.70 17.05 -3.82
CA LYS A 122 7.44 18.18 -2.91
C LYS A 122 6.26 19.01 -3.40
N ASN A 123 5.53 19.63 -2.48
CA ASN A 123 4.42 20.54 -2.75
C ASN A 123 3.25 19.89 -3.54
N SER A 124 2.95 18.62 -3.28
CA SER A 124 1.90 17.85 -3.96
C SER A 124 0.82 17.28 -3.02
N LEU A 125 0.79 17.65 -1.75
CA LEU A 125 -0.17 17.14 -0.76
C LEU A 125 -1.63 17.40 -1.14
N HIS A 126 -1.89 18.48 -1.88
CA HIS A 126 -3.22 18.86 -2.33
C HIS A 126 -3.78 18.00 -3.46
N LEU A 127 -2.97 17.13 -4.06
CA LEU A 127 -3.40 16.34 -5.23
C LEU A 127 -4.28 15.16 -4.84
N MET A 128 -3.90 14.42 -3.80
CA MET A 128 -4.61 13.21 -3.39
C MET A 128 -4.36 12.90 -1.92
N GLY A 129 -5.41 12.53 -1.20
CA GLY A 129 -5.30 12.17 0.20
C GLY A 129 -6.66 12.09 0.90
N TRP A 130 -6.61 12.07 2.23
CA TRP A 130 -7.76 12.17 3.11
C TRP A 130 -7.66 13.44 3.97
N ASP A 131 -8.76 14.17 4.06
CA ASP A 131 -9.02 15.07 5.18
C ASP A 131 -9.78 14.31 6.27
N ILE A 132 -9.42 14.56 7.52
CA ILE A 132 -10.08 13.96 8.67
C ILE A 132 -11.15 14.94 9.14
N GLU A 133 -12.40 14.54 9.03
CA GLU A 133 -13.56 15.32 9.46
C GLU A 133 -14.27 14.62 10.64
N ASP A 134 -15.20 15.31 11.29
CA ASP A 134 -15.90 14.80 12.48
C ASP A 134 -16.67 13.50 12.21
N ASP A 135 -17.10 13.27 10.96
CA ASP A 135 -17.88 12.11 10.53
C ASP A 135 -17.07 11.10 9.70
N GLY A 136 -15.74 11.26 9.61
CA GLY A 136 -14.85 10.29 8.95
C GLY A 136 -13.84 10.90 8.00
N LEU A 137 -13.40 10.06 7.04
CA LEU A 137 -12.40 10.45 6.05
C LEU A 137 -13.06 11.07 4.82
N SER A 138 -12.66 12.27 4.46
CA SER A 138 -13.08 12.98 3.26
C SER A 138 -12.00 12.92 2.18
N VAL A 139 -12.40 12.59 0.95
CA VAL A 139 -11.43 12.41 -0.12
C VAL A 139 -10.93 13.74 -0.68
N ILE A 140 -9.60 13.84 -0.83
CA ILE A 140 -8.95 14.85 -1.66
C ILE A 140 -8.59 14.17 -2.98
N PHE A 141 -9.11 14.66 -4.11
CA PHE A 141 -8.88 14.09 -5.42
C PHE A 141 -8.86 15.19 -6.49
N ASP A 142 -7.67 15.75 -6.77
CA ASP A 142 -7.52 16.85 -7.72
C ASP A 142 -7.59 16.34 -9.17
N LYS A 143 -8.42 17.00 -9.99
CA LYS A 143 -8.56 16.73 -11.43
C LYS A 143 -7.25 16.87 -12.22
N LYS A 144 -6.22 17.48 -11.67
CA LYS A 144 -4.89 17.64 -12.29
C LYS A 144 -3.99 16.41 -12.15
N ILE A 145 -4.40 15.38 -11.42
CA ILE A 145 -3.57 14.16 -11.21
C ILE A 145 -3.12 13.54 -12.53
N PRO A 146 -3.97 13.30 -13.55
CA PRO A 146 -3.52 12.71 -14.80
C PRO A 146 -2.46 13.55 -15.53
N GLU A 147 -2.64 14.86 -15.55
CA GLU A 147 -1.67 15.79 -16.16
C GLU A 147 -0.35 15.79 -15.39
N PHE A 148 -0.42 15.82 -14.06
CA PHE A 148 0.76 15.78 -13.19
C PHE A 148 1.59 14.50 -13.42
N ILE A 149 0.93 13.34 -13.44
CA ILE A 149 1.57 12.05 -13.66
C ILE A 149 2.15 11.95 -15.06
N SER A 150 1.39 12.29 -16.11
CA SER A 150 1.87 12.21 -17.49
C SER A 150 3.13 13.05 -17.75
N LYS A 151 3.26 14.19 -17.09
CA LYS A 151 4.43 15.06 -17.22
C LYS A 151 5.67 14.57 -16.47
N LYS A 152 5.51 13.82 -15.39
CA LYS A 152 6.60 13.58 -14.44
C LYS A 152 7.02 12.12 -14.31
N LEU A 153 6.09 11.18 -14.46
CA LEU A 153 6.33 9.77 -14.14
C LEU A 153 7.42 9.16 -15.01
N PHE A 154 7.37 9.33 -16.33
CA PHE A 154 8.32 8.69 -17.25
C PHE A 154 9.77 9.07 -17.00
N LYS A 155 10.03 10.32 -16.62
CA LYS A 155 11.39 10.77 -16.28
C LYS A 155 11.95 10.05 -15.06
N ILE A 156 11.08 9.73 -14.09
CA ILE A 156 11.48 9.02 -12.87
C ILE A 156 11.70 7.55 -13.17
N ILE A 157 10.80 6.93 -13.95
CA ILE A 157 10.94 5.55 -14.40
C ILE A 157 12.26 5.35 -15.16
N GLU A 158 12.57 6.24 -16.10
CA GLU A 158 13.80 6.15 -16.88
C GLU A 158 15.05 6.34 -16.02
N LYS A 159 15.02 7.25 -15.05
CA LYS A 159 16.11 7.39 -14.06
C LYS A 159 16.29 6.18 -13.19
N PHE A 160 15.20 5.56 -12.77
CA PHE A 160 15.21 4.38 -11.90
C PHE A 160 15.69 3.12 -12.61
N SER A 161 15.19 2.90 -13.81
CA SER A 161 15.47 1.72 -14.63
C SER A 161 15.59 2.14 -16.09
N PRO A 162 16.79 2.58 -16.55
CA PRO A 162 16.99 3.01 -17.92
C PRO A 162 16.91 1.85 -18.91
N GLY A 163 16.57 2.18 -20.17
CA GLY A 163 16.51 1.26 -21.29
C GLY A 163 15.16 0.54 -21.45
N ARG A 164 15.10 -0.38 -22.41
CA ARG A 164 13.87 -1.09 -22.79
C ARG A 164 13.35 -1.97 -21.65
N LYS A 165 12.03 -2.00 -21.47
CA LYS A 165 11.29 -2.89 -20.58
C LYS A 165 10.41 -3.79 -21.41
N ASP A 166 10.19 -5.02 -20.95
CA ASP A 166 9.27 -5.97 -21.58
C ASP A 166 7.80 -5.63 -21.25
N GLY A 167 7.57 -4.95 -20.14
CA GLY A 167 6.25 -4.51 -19.72
C GLY A 167 6.26 -3.63 -18.48
N TYR A 168 5.10 -3.06 -18.17
CA TYR A 168 4.83 -2.29 -16.97
C TYR A 168 3.57 -2.82 -16.30
N ILE A 169 3.61 -2.93 -14.98
CA ILE A 169 2.43 -3.14 -14.16
C ILE A 169 2.25 -1.85 -13.37
N LEU A 170 1.21 -1.09 -13.69
CA LEU A 170 0.92 0.19 -13.09
C LEU A 170 -0.39 0.11 -12.32
N HIS A 171 -0.48 0.84 -11.22
CA HIS A 171 -1.75 1.08 -10.56
C HIS A 171 -2.63 1.92 -11.50
N SER A 172 -3.84 1.45 -11.78
CA SER A 172 -4.84 2.21 -12.54
C SER A 172 -5.51 3.22 -11.63
N GLY A 173 -5.40 4.50 -11.94
CA GLY A 173 -6.05 5.59 -11.21
C GLY A 173 -6.30 6.78 -12.10
#